data_182b9650255a4aa3759e8cc1e7d16f68
#
_entry.id   182b9650255a4aa3759e8cc1e7d16f68
#
_cell.length_a   1.000
_cell.length_b   1.000
_cell.length_c   1.000
_cell.angle_alpha   90.00
_cell.angle_beta   90.00
_cell.angle_gamma   90.00
#
_symmetry.space_group_name_H-M   'P 1'
#
loop_
_entity.id
_entity.type
_entity.pdbx_description
1 polymer ?
#
loop_
_entity_poly.entity_id
_entity_poly.type
_entity_poly.pdbx_seq_one_letter_code
_entity_poly.pdbx_strand_id
1 'polypeptide(L)'
;MKRKSSPKETHEIEIDLSVGLDLVGKRQSARLSRGHLEAIVWVSQAGSIHSAAQRFNEHQPLISKRLAEAEEVLGMELFVRSRAGCLPRPEAKNLIGRAARILRELQALEVHEDLSRRSVRLGCIPRVMHTLFPSFIEKAANATPVMQLHAIELHSGEVLEDLLRGKLDAVIGQLTDFTNFEGLVSRHLYDEVTVFVVDAGNENIRSPIDLESLIQHPFILPAYSTSTRRSFERLLLNERLEPPVPVIETKSFESSLALLAGSPFVTLIPEPVALRHEALGQIRRVQASRRFEQVGICLFYRFDQTFDLLMQQLEQLVRDHIGESMEKVAGAGMPDGTHQQKIKLLKKVS
;
A
#
# COMPACT_ATOMS: atom_id res chain seq x y z
N MET A 1 -35.54 55.69 25.10
CA MET A 1 -34.76 54.57 25.64
C MET A 1 -33.92 53.97 24.50
N LYS A 2 -32.62 54.37 24.41
CA LYS A 2 -31.70 53.88 23.37
C LYS A 2 -30.94 52.70 23.94
N ARG A 3 -31.07 51.50 23.32
CA ARG A 3 -30.22 50.33 23.59
C ARG A 3 -28.91 50.47 22.83
N LYS A 4 -27.83 50.54 23.55
CA LYS A 4 -26.44 50.43 23.06
C LYS A 4 -26.17 49.00 22.66
N SER A 5 -25.73 48.78 21.43
CA SER A 5 -25.15 47.54 20.94
C SER A 5 -23.68 47.50 21.32
N SER A 6 -23.22 46.45 21.98
CA SER A 6 -21.81 46.15 22.27
C SER A 6 -21.07 45.71 20.99
N PRO A 7 -19.80 46.05 20.82
CA PRO A 7 -19.01 45.53 19.72
C PRO A 7 -18.60 44.10 19.97
N LYS A 8 -18.67 43.27 18.92
CA LYS A 8 -18.12 41.91 18.89
C LYS A 8 -16.59 42.04 18.84
N GLU A 9 -15.92 41.53 19.86
CA GLU A 9 -14.48 41.27 19.86
C GLU A 9 -14.18 40.16 18.84
N THR A 10 -13.56 40.55 17.75
CA THR A 10 -12.86 39.63 16.85
C THR A 10 -11.52 39.32 17.50
N HIS A 11 -11.36 38.12 18.05
CA HIS A 11 -10.06 37.59 18.40
C HIS A 11 -9.30 37.31 17.11
N GLU A 12 -8.41 38.22 16.72
CA GLU A 12 -7.34 37.91 15.79
C GLU A 12 -6.37 36.94 16.49
N ILE A 13 -6.27 35.73 15.96
CA ILE A 13 -5.25 34.76 16.37
C ILE A 13 -3.96 35.21 15.68
N GLU A 14 -3.13 35.93 16.39
CA GLU A 14 -1.76 36.24 16.01
C GLU A 14 -0.94 34.94 16.08
N ILE A 15 -0.67 34.33 14.91
CA ILE A 15 0.21 33.18 14.82
C ILE A 15 1.64 33.70 14.86
N ASP A 16 2.30 33.55 16.00
CA ASP A 16 3.72 33.85 16.16
C ASP A 16 4.56 32.87 15.34
N LEU A 17 4.96 33.28 14.14
CA LEU A 17 5.83 32.53 13.23
C LEU A 17 7.31 32.55 13.64
N SER A 18 7.69 33.21 14.73
CA SER A 18 9.08 33.32 15.19
C SER A 18 9.58 32.08 15.92
N VAL A 19 8.71 31.27 16.49
CA VAL A 19 9.08 30.13 17.36
C VAL A 19 9.72 28.94 16.63
N GLY A 20 9.70 28.93 15.28
CA GLY A 20 10.26 27.85 14.47
C GLY A 20 11.62 28.11 13.81
N LEU A 21 12.13 29.35 13.86
CA LEU A 21 13.30 29.76 13.05
C LEU A 21 14.63 29.83 13.81
N ASP A 22 14.62 29.77 15.13
CA ASP A 22 15.82 29.96 15.96
C ASP A 22 16.62 28.70 16.29
N LEU A 23 16.30 27.53 15.73
CA LEU A 23 17.03 26.28 15.97
C LEU A 23 18.22 26.03 15.04
N VAL A 24 18.62 27.00 14.21
CA VAL A 24 19.80 26.88 13.36
C VAL A 24 20.92 27.78 13.90
N GLY A 25 21.69 27.21 14.80
CA GLY A 25 22.93 27.83 15.29
C GLY A 25 23.88 28.18 14.13
N LYS A 26 24.40 29.40 14.20
CA LYS A 26 25.46 30.04 13.43
C LYS A 26 26.45 29.07 12.72
N ARG A 27 26.09 28.65 11.50
CA ARG A 27 27.05 28.42 10.42
C ARG A 27 26.53 29.24 9.24
N GLN A 28 27.38 30.04 8.59
CA GLN A 28 27.07 30.65 7.29
C GLN A 28 26.77 29.49 6.33
N SER A 29 25.52 29.14 6.23
CA SER A 29 25.10 27.85 5.71
C SER A 29 24.65 28.03 4.27
N ALA A 30 25.28 27.32 3.40
CA ALA A 30 24.65 26.91 2.18
C ALA A 30 23.25 26.33 2.54
N ARG A 31 22.17 26.91 2.04
CA ARG A 31 20.81 26.48 2.30
C ARG A 31 20.39 25.52 1.21
N LEU A 32 19.63 24.49 1.56
CA LEU A 32 19.00 23.66 0.53
C LEU A 32 18.10 24.52 -0.35
N SER A 33 18.31 24.42 -1.66
CA SER A 33 17.50 25.06 -2.68
C SER A 33 16.57 24.05 -3.36
N ARG A 34 15.56 24.53 -4.10
CA ARG A 34 14.73 23.69 -4.96
C ARG A 34 15.57 22.81 -5.87
N GLY A 35 16.61 23.35 -6.51
CA GLY A 35 17.49 22.59 -7.40
C GLY A 35 18.26 21.47 -6.70
N HIS A 36 18.59 21.61 -5.39
CA HIS A 36 19.17 20.56 -4.58
C HIS A 36 18.16 19.42 -4.34
N LEU A 37 16.92 19.76 -3.98
CA LEU A 37 15.86 18.78 -3.78
C LEU A 37 15.54 18.03 -5.08
N GLU A 38 15.49 18.72 -6.21
CA GLU A 38 15.31 18.14 -7.54
C GLU A 38 16.42 17.14 -7.86
N ALA A 39 17.69 17.50 -7.67
CA ALA A 39 18.81 16.59 -7.92
C ALA A 39 18.73 15.31 -7.06
N ILE A 40 18.42 15.45 -5.76
CA ILE A 40 18.24 14.32 -4.85
C ILE A 40 17.13 13.39 -5.35
N VAL A 41 15.96 13.92 -5.66
CA VAL A 41 14.79 13.13 -6.05
C VAL A 41 14.98 12.50 -7.42
N TRP A 42 15.48 13.26 -8.38
CA TRP A 42 15.70 12.78 -9.75
C TRP A 42 16.71 11.63 -9.82
N VAL A 43 17.81 11.75 -9.09
CA VAL A 43 18.82 10.65 -9.03
C VAL A 43 18.24 9.42 -8.33
N SER A 44 17.48 9.61 -7.26
CA SER A 44 16.81 8.50 -6.58
C SER A 44 15.81 7.77 -7.48
N GLN A 45 15.01 8.51 -8.26
CA GLN A 45 13.99 7.94 -9.14
C GLN A 45 14.57 7.29 -10.40
N ALA A 46 15.65 7.87 -10.95
CA ALA A 46 16.26 7.39 -12.17
C ALA A 46 17.33 6.31 -11.95
N GLY A 47 17.82 6.16 -10.71
CA GLY A 47 18.84 5.19 -10.34
C GLY A 47 20.26 5.56 -10.76
N SER A 48 20.47 6.65 -11.51
CA SER A 48 21.80 7.17 -11.87
C SER A 48 21.73 8.66 -12.23
N ILE A 49 22.86 9.38 -12.11
CA ILE A 49 22.95 10.79 -12.51
C ILE A 49 22.73 10.94 -14.02
N HIS A 50 23.26 10.02 -14.82
CA HIS A 50 23.10 10.02 -16.28
C HIS A 50 21.63 9.83 -16.68
N SER A 51 20.96 8.81 -16.14
CA SER A 51 19.54 8.56 -16.40
C SER A 51 18.65 9.70 -15.90
N ALA A 52 19.00 10.34 -14.78
CA ALA A 52 18.32 11.52 -14.28
C ALA A 52 18.44 12.69 -15.28
N ALA A 53 19.63 12.96 -15.79
CA ALA A 53 19.87 14.00 -16.78
C ALA A 53 19.01 13.80 -18.05
N GLN A 54 18.97 12.59 -18.58
CA GLN A 54 18.16 12.25 -19.75
C GLN A 54 16.65 12.38 -19.47
N ARG A 55 16.19 11.84 -18.34
CA ARG A 55 14.76 11.79 -18.01
C ARG A 55 14.15 13.18 -17.74
N PHE A 56 14.91 14.06 -17.10
CA PHE A 56 14.44 15.39 -16.70
C PHE A 56 14.95 16.51 -17.60
N ASN A 57 15.58 16.14 -18.74
CA ASN A 57 16.11 17.07 -19.75
C ASN A 57 17.04 18.13 -19.16
N GLU A 58 17.96 17.69 -18.30
CA GLU A 58 18.95 18.53 -17.63
C GLU A 58 20.40 18.07 -17.94
N HIS A 59 21.36 18.96 -17.72
CA HIS A 59 22.77 18.63 -17.93
C HIS A 59 23.33 17.79 -16.77
N GLN A 60 23.94 16.64 -17.10
CA GLN A 60 24.56 15.75 -16.11
C GLN A 60 25.52 16.45 -15.13
N PRO A 61 26.43 17.37 -15.57
CA PRO A 61 27.29 18.09 -14.63
C PRO A 61 26.53 18.95 -13.63
N LEU A 62 25.40 19.53 -14.04
CA LEU A 62 24.56 20.36 -13.17
C LEU A 62 23.91 19.51 -12.08
N ILE A 63 23.33 18.36 -12.43
CA ILE A 63 22.74 17.42 -11.43
C ILE A 63 23.84 16.93 -10.49
N SER A 64 25.01 16.54 -11.01
CA SER A 64 26.12 16.08 -10.17
C SER A 64 26.59 17.16 -9.19
N LYS A 65 26.70 18.42 -9.63
CA LYS A 65 27.08 19.54 -8.79
C LYS A 65 26.04 19.81 -7.71
N ARG A 66 24.75 19.93 -8.08
CA ARG A 66 23.65 20.17 -7.15
C ARG A 66 23.53 19.05 -6.10
N LEU A 67 23.76 17.79 -6.52
CA LEU A 67 23.75 16.67 -5.57
C LEU A 67 24.90 16.76 -4.57
N ALA A 68 26.11 17.05 -5.02
CA ALA A 68 27.28 17.21 -4.14
C ALA A 68 27.09 18.38 -3.15
N GLU A 69 26.58 19.52 -3.62
CA GLU A 69 26.23 20.66 -2.76
C GLU A 69 25.17 20.31 -1.72
N ALA A 70 24.16 19.52 -2.12
CA ALA A 70 23.13 19.03 -1.21
C ALA A 70 23.69 18.10 -0.13
N GLU A 71 24.56 17.16 -0.51
CA GLU A 71 25.24 16.24 0.40
C GLU A 71 26.15 17.01 1.40
N GLU A 72 26.82 18.05 0.93
CA GLU A 72 27.63 18.92 1.78
C GLU A 72 26.78 19.69 2.80
N VAL A 73 25.66 20.31 2.36
CA VAL A 73 24.72 21.01 3.23
C VAL A 73 24.12 20.09 4.29
N LEU A 74 23.80 18.86 3.90
CA LEU A 74 23.21 17.86 4.80
C LEU A 74 24.24 17.18 5.70
N GLY A 75 25.54 17.33 5.39
CA GLY A 75 26.64 16.70 6.12
C GLY A 75 26.67 15.18 6.00
N MET A 76 26.07 14.62 4.96
CA MET A 76 26.02 13.17 4.71
C MET A 76 25.93 12.83 3.22
N GLU A 77 26.52 11.70 2.83
CA GLU A 77 26.31 11.13 1.51
C GLU A 77 24.94 10.46 1.42
N LEU A 78 24.20 10.78 0.38
CA LEU A 78 22.84 10.23 0.17
C LEU A 78 22.84 8.94 -0.66
N PHE A 79 23.85 8.77 -1.50
CA PHE A 79 23.90 7.65 -2.45
C PHE A 79 25.23 6.90 -2.41
N VAL A 80 25.14 5.59 -2.59
CA VAL A 80 26.29 4.74 -2.94
C VAL A 80 26.43 4.75 -4.47
N ARG A 81 27.55 5.25 -4.97
CA ARG A 81 27.87 5.29 -6.40
C ARG A 81 28.57 3.99 -6.79
N SER A 82 28.07 3.29 -7.78
CA SER A 82 28.66 2.06 -8.31
C SER A 82 28.53 2.00 -9.83
N ARG A 83 29.12 0.97 -10.45
CA ARG A 83 28.92 0.72 -11.89
C ARG A 83 27.46 0.42 -12.24
N ALA A 84 26.68 -0.05 -11.30
CA ALA A 84 25.25 -0.33 -11.46
C ALA A 84 24.37 0.92 -11.27
N GLY A 85 24.96 2.09 -10.92
CA GLY A 85 24.23 3.35 -10.74
C GLY A 85 24.41 3.97 -9.36
N CYS A 86 23.43 4.77 -8.95
CA CYS A 86 23.36 5.47 -7.67
C CYS A 86 22.22 4.88 -6.83
N LEU A 87 22.56 4.10 -5.80
CA LEU A 87 21.60 3.51 -4.88
C LEU A 87 21.50 4.35 -3.61
N PRO A 88 20.29 4.69 -3.14
CA PRO A 88 20.11 5.40 -1.88
C PRO A 88 20.72 4.64 -0.71
N ARG A 89 21.49 5.33 0.14
CA ARG A 89 21.95 4.78 1.42
C ARG A 89 20.76 4.49 2.34
N PRO A 90 20.77 3.43 3.15
CA PRO A 90 19.68 3.12 4.07
C PRO A 90 19.27 4.31 4.93
N GLU A 91 20.23 5.01 5.52
CA GLU A 91 20.06 6.19 6.37
C GLU A 91 19.51 7.42 5.62
N ALA A 92 19.74 7.52 4.31
CA ALA A 92 19.27 8.62 3.48
C ALA A 92 17.82 8.45 2.96
N LYS A 93 17.27 7.25 2.99
CA LYS A 93 15.95 6.94 2.39
C LYS A 93 14.84 7.84 2.91
N ASN A 94 14.80 8.08 4.22
CA ASN A 94 13.79 8.94 4.84
C ASN A 94 13.93 10.40 4.35
N LEU A 95 15.15 10.91 4.31
CA LEU A 95 15.44 12.26 3.83
C LEU A 95 15.06 12.44 2.35
N ILE A 96 15.40 11.48 1.50
CA ILE A 96 15.02 11.49 0.08
C ILE A 96 13.49 11.54 -0.08
N GLY A 97 12.77 10.75 0.72
CA GLY A 97 11.31 10.78 0.71
C GLY A 97 10.72 12.12 1.15
N ARG A 98 11.32 12.78 2.15
CA ARG A 98 10.93 14.14 2.57
C ARG A 98 11.20 15.16 1.48
N ALA A 99 12.35 15.10 0.81
CA ALA A 99 12.69 15.97 -0.31
C ALA A 99 11.67 15.84 -1.46
N ALA A 100 11.28 14.60 -1.81
CA ALA A 100 10.28 14.35 -2.83
C ALA A 100 8.91 14.97 -2.48
N ARG A 101 8.51 14.93 -1.20
CA ARG A 101 7.27 15.54 -0.76
C ARG A 101 7.33 17.07 -0.83
N ILE A 102 8.40 17.69 -0.32
CA ILE A 102 8.58 19.15 -0.37
C ILE A 102 8.47 19.64 -1.80
N LEU A 103 9.09 18.97 -2.77
CA LEU A 103 8.97 19.34 -4.18
C LEU A 103 7.54 19.26 -4.69
N ARG A 104 6.77 18.28 -4.30
CA ARG A 104 5.36 18.17 -4.70
C ARG A 104 4.51 19.32 -4.13
N GLU A 105 4.71 19.63 -2.86
CA GLU A 105 4.02 20.75 -2.22
C GLU A 105 4.37 22.09 -2.92
N LEU A 106 5.66 22.28 -3.28
CA LEU A 106 6.07 23.44 -4.07
C LEU A 106 5.41 23.47 -5.45
N GLN A 107 5.34 22.32 -6.13
CA GLN A 107 4.67 22.23 -7.44
C GLN A 107 3.17 22.50 -7.33
N ALA A 108 2.50 22.00 -6.31
CA ALA A 108 1.08 22.25 -6.06
C ALA A 108 0.79 23.74 -5.86
N LEU A 109 1.66 24.47 -5.14
CA LEU A 109 1.57 25.91 -4.97
C LEU A 109 1.74 26.68 -6.31
N GLU A 110 2.67 26.25 -7.17
CA GLU A 110 2.94 26.89 -8.46
C GLU A 110 1.80 26.71 -9.47
N VAL A 111 1.12 25.58 -9.45
CA VAL A 111 0.02 25.26 -10.38
C VAL A 111 -1.33 25.79 -9.88
N HIS A 112 -1.37 26.45 -8.71
CA HIS A 112 -2.61 26.88 -8.07
C HIS A 112 -3.60 25.73 -7.92
N GLU A 113 -3.10 24.49 -7.70
CA GLU A 113 -3.95 23.37 -7.35
C GLU A 113 -4.77 23.74 -6.10
N ASP A 114 -6.03 23.38 -6.14
CA ASP A 114 -6.93 23.55 -5.00
C ASP A 114 -6.35 22.82 -3.78
N LEU A 115 -5.69 23.55 -2.90
CA LEU A 115 -5.06 23.02 -1.67
C LEU A 115 -6.08 22.35 -0.73
N SER A 116 -7.38 22.49 -1.02
CA SER A 116 -8.43 21.73 -0.33
C SER A 116 -8.44 20.24 -0.73
N ARG A 117 -7.83 19.89 -1.87
CA ARG A 117 -7.73 18.50 -2.33
C ARG A 117 -6.42 17.87 -1.86
N ARG A 118 -6.53 16.98 -0.91
CA ARG A 118 -5.38 16.19 -0.44
C ARG A 118 -5.14 15.02 -1.38
N SER A 119 -4.02 15.05 -2.12
CA SER A 119 -3.62 13.99 -3.04
C SER A 119 -2.72 12.98 -2.34
N VAL A 120 -3.03 11.68 -2.46
CA VAL A 120 -2.24 10.56 -1.93
C VAL A 120 -1.91 9.59 -3.05
N ARG A 121 -0.63 9.30 -3.25
CA ARG A 121 -0.16 8.26 -4.16
C ARG A 121 -0.05 6.96 -3.37
N LEU A 122 -1.00 6.08 -3.61
CA LEU A 122 -1.20 4.86 -2.87
C LEU A 122 -0.78 3.65 -3.71
N GLY A 123 0.25 2.95 -3.27
CA GLY A 123 0.62 1.65 -3.83
C GLY A 123 -0.23 0.56 -3.20
N CYS A 124 -0.73 -0.34 -4.01
CA CYS A 124 -1.52 -1.47 -3.53
C CYS A 124 -1.03 -2.77 -4.16
N ILE A 125 -0.95 -3.82 -3.36
CA ILE A 125 -0.75 -5.17 -3.92
C ILE A 125 -2.02 -5.63 -4.65
N PRO A 126 -1.93 -6.52 -5.66
CA PRO A 126 -3.09 -6.97 -6.44
C PRO A 126 -4.26 -7.45 -5.58
N ARG A 127 -3.99 -8.17 -4.51
CA ARG A 127 -4.99 -8.62 -3.54
C ARG A 127 -5.89 -7.47 -3.06
N VAL A 128 -5.28 -6.36 -2.62
CA VAL A 128 -5.99 -5.17 -2.09
C VAL A 128 -6.79 -4.47 -3.18
N MET A 129 -6.23 -4.35 -4.39
CA MET A 129 -6.92 -3.73 -5.53
C MET A 129 -8.21 -4.47 -5.89
N HIS A 130 -8.22 -5.80 -5.79
CA HIS A 130 -9.39 -6.61 -6.13
C HIS A 130 -10.40 -6.79 -4.97
N THR A 131 -9.98 -6.64 -3.71
CA THR A 131 -10.85 -6.84 -2.55
C THR A 131 -11.37 -5.53 -1.96
N LEU A 132 -10.49 -4.63 -1.58
CA LEU A 132 -10.82 -3.40 -0.85
C LEU A 132 -11.27 -2.27 -1.78
N PHE A 133 -10.53 -2.03 -2.86
CA PHE A 133 -10.69 -0.82 -3.67
C PHE A 133 -12.06 -0.67 -4.32
N PRO A 134 -12.69 -1.71 -4.92
CA PRO A 134 -13.96 -1.53 -5.62
C PRO A 134 -15.08 -0.93 -4.77
N SER A 135 -15.04 -1.20 -3.48
CA SER A 135 -16.05 -0.72 -2.53
C SER A 135 -15.59 0.46 -1.68
N PHE A 136 -14.29 0.67 -1.55
CA PHE A 136 -13.70 1.75 -0.78
C PHE A 136 -13.70 3.09 -1.53
N ILE A 137 -13.54 3.08 -2.86
CA ILE A 137 -13.35 4.30 -3.66
C ILE A 137 -14.53 5.27 -3.54
N GLU A 138 -15.76 4.77 -3.41
CA GLU A 138 -16.95 5.59 -3.22
C GLU A 138 -16.88 6.39 -1.91
N LYS A 139 -16.42 5.75 -0.83
CA LYS A 139 -16.23 6.44 0.46
C LYS A 139 -15.12 7.47 0.41
N ALA A 140 -14.02 7.15 -0.24
CA ALA A 140 -12.90 8.08 -0.40
C ALA A 140 -13.32 9.32 -1.21
N ALA A 141 -14.14 9.15 -2.25
CA ALA A 141 -14.66 10.24 -3.05
C ALA A 141 -15.63 11.16 -2.31
N ASN A 142 -16.35 10.62 -1.31
CA ASN A 142 -17.32 11.36 -0.49
C ASN A 142 -16.73 11.88 0.84
N ALA A 143 -15.43 11.65 1.10
CA ALA A 143 -14.78 12.13 2.30
C ALA A 143 -14.67 13.66 2.32
N THR A 144 -14.64 14.25 3.53
CA THR A 144 -14.47 15.70 3.70
C THR A 144 -13.23 15.95 4.59
N PRO A 145 -12.18 16.65 4.12
CA PRO A 145 -12.00 17.15 2.75
C PRO A 145 -11.86 16.01 1.73
N VAL A 146 -12.19 16.28 0.47
CA VAL A 146 -12.09 15.31 -0.62
C VAL A 146 -10.64 14.82 -0.74
N MET A 147 -10.47 13.49 -0.66
CA MET A 147 -9.16 12.86 -0.82
C MET A 147 -9.01 12.35 -2.26
N GLN A 148 -8.05 12.90 -2.97
CA GLN A 148 -7.71 12.42 -4.31
C GLN A 148 -6.70 11.26 -4.17
N LEU A 149 -7.09 10.06 -4.59
CA LEU A 149 -6.25 8.88 -4.53
C LEU A 149 -5.68 8.56 -5.91
N HIS A 150 -4.35 8.50 -6.02
CA HIS A 150 -3.65 7.95 -7.17
C HIS A 150 -3.23 6.52 -6.80
N ALA A 151 -4.11 5.56 -7.05
CA ALA A 151 -3.86 4.16 -6.73
C ALA A 151 -3.10 3.46 -7.86
N ILE A 152 -2.02 2.78 -7.50
CA ILE A 152 -1.16 2.05 -8.42
C ILE A 152 -1.06 0.60 -7.93
N GLU A 153 -1.42 -0.35 -8.80
CA GLU A 153 -1.22 -1.76 -8.54
C GLU A 153 0.23 -2.16 -8.83
N LEU A 154 0.92 -2.70 -7.84
CA LEU A 154 2.31 -3.13 -7.93
C LEU A 154 2.51 -4.42 -7.12
N HIS A 155 3.54 -5.20 -7.47
CA HIS A 155 3.92 -6.35 -6.67
C HIS A 155 4.73 -5.93 -5.42
N SER A 156 4.69 -6.75 -4.36
CA SER A 156 5.21 -6.40 -3.03
C SER A 156 6.63 -5.80 -3.03
N GLY A 157 7.55 -6.32 -3.85
CA GLY A 157 8.91 -5.79 -3.94
C GLY A 157 8.98 -4.38 -4.55
N GLU A 158 8.21 -4.13 -5.60
CA GLU A 158 8.17 -2.85 -6.33
C GLU A 158 7.50 -1.76 -5.48
N VAL A 159 6.40 -2.12 -4.80
CA VAL A 159 5.64 -1.23 -3.93
C VAL A 159 6.52 -0.68 -2.81
N LEU A 160 7.31 -1.55 -2.17
CA LEU A 160 8.22 -1.15 -1.10
C LEU A 160 9.33 -0.23 -1.61
N GLU A 161 9.95 -0.58 -2.73
CA GLU A 161 11.02 0.23 -3.32
C GLU A 161 10.50 1.63 -3.68
N ASP A 162 9.33 1.72 -4.28
CA ASP A 162 8.72 3.00 -4.67
C ASP A 162 8.28 3.83 -3.45
N LEU A 163 7.84 3.19 -2.35
CA LEU A 163 7.61 3.87 -1.08
C LEU A 163 8.90 4.45 -0.50
N LEU A 164 9.98 3.66 -0.47
CA LEU A 164 11.27 4.10 0.06
C LEU A 164 11.92 5.20 -0.78
N ARG A 165 11.70 5.18 -2.10
CA ARG A 165 12.18 6.22 -3.03
C ARG A 165 11.30 7.48 -3.05
N GLY A 166 10.19 7.51 -2.32
CA GLY A 166 9.27 8.65 -2.29
C GLY A 166 8.41 8.81 -3.53
N LYS A 167 8.31 7.80 -4.39
CA LYS A 167 7.36 7.79 -5.50
C LYS A 167 5.93 7.52 -5.02
N LEU A 168 5.77 6.78 -3.93
CA LEU A 168 4.52 6.53 -3.23
C LEU A 168 4.53 7.23 -1.87
N ASP A 169 3.36 7.62 -1.42
CA ASP A 169 3.15 8.24 -0.12
C ASP A 169 2.78 7.21 0.94
N ALA A 170 1.98 6.22 0.55
CA ALA A 170 1.59 5.09 1.36
C ALA A 170 1.44 3.82 0.52
N VAL A 171 1.36 2.69 1.22
CA VAL A 171 1.16 1.37 0.62
C VAL A 171 0.14 0.60 1.45
N ILE A 172 -0.81 -0.07 0.80
CA ILE A 172 -1.63 -1.10 1.42
C ILE A 172 -1.17 -2.47 0.92
N GLY A 173 -0.71 -3.30 1.85
CA GLY A 173 -0.09 -4.58 1.53
C GLY A 173 -0.10 -5.56 2.67
N GLN A 174 0.52 -6.72 2.46
CA GLN A 174 0.59 -7.78 3.45
C GLN A 174 1.72 -7.51 4.46
N LEU A 175 1.45 -7.72 5.76
CA LEU A 175 2.40 -7.44 6.85
C LEU A 175 3.76 -8.13 6.67
N THR A 176 3.77 -9.38 6.22
CA THR A 176 5.00 -10.17 6.06
C THR A 176 5.96 -9.63 5.01
N ASP A 177 5.49 -8.77 4.12
CA ASP A 177 6.30 -8.21 3.05
C ASP A 177 7.15 -7.00 3.53
N PHE A 178 6.86 -6.43 4.73
CA PHE A 178 7.39 -5.14 5.18
C PHE A 178 7.95 -5.13 6.62
N THR A 179 8.23 -6.27 7.22
CA THR A 179 8.48 -6.40 8.67
C THR A 179 9.81 -5.85 9.20
N ASN A 180 10.75 -5.38 8.37
CA ASN A 180 12.10 -5.03 8.83
C ASN A 180 12.63 -3.70 8.26
N PHE A 181 11.78 -2.68 8.06
CA PHE A 181 12.24 -1.40 7.54
C PHE A 181 12.14 -0.29 8.60
N GLU A 182 13.30 0.19 9.04
CA GLU A 182 13.39 1.36 9.91
C GLU A 182 12.74 2.60 9.25
N GLY A 183 11.99 3.36 10.04
CA GLY A 183 11.34 4.58 9.58
C GLY A 183 10.01 4.39 8.85
N LEU A 184 9.51 3.15 8.75
CA LEU A 184 8.14 2.88 8.30
C LEU A 184 7.20 2.71 9.48
N VAL A 185 6.05 3.35 9.38
CA VAL A 185 4.89 3.08 10.24
C VAL A 185 4.06 1.99 9.60
N SER A 186 3.65 1.01 10.38
CA SER A 186 2.73 -0.04 9.98
C SER A 186 1.45 0.07 10.80
N ARG A 187 0.31 0.15 10.13
CA ARG A 187 -1.03 0.14 10.74
C ARG A 187 -1.82 -1.05 10.22
N HIS A 188 -2.14 -1.99 11.08
CA HIS A 188 -2.98 -3.14 10.72
C HIS A 188 -4.38 -2.64 10.35
N LEU A 189 -4.91 -3.10 9.21
CA LEU A 189 -6.26 -2.74 8.73
C LEU A 189 -7.25 -3.88 8.95
N TYR A 190 -6.96 -5.07 8.41
CA TYR A 190 -7.81 -6.25 8.50
C TYR A 190 -7.03 -7.53 8.21
N ASP A 191 -7.62 -8.66 8.53
CA ASP A 191 -7.11 -9.98 8.18
C ASP A 191 -7.88 -10.57 7.01
N GLU A 192 -7.16 -11.26 6.14
CA GLU A 192 -7.72 -11.90 4.96
C GLU A 192 -7.20 -13.33 4.83
N VAL A 193 -8.01 -14.20 4.23
CA VAL A 193 -7.64 -15.60 4.00
C VAL A 193 -7.63 -15.90 2.49
N THR A 194 -6.78 -16.85 2.10
CA THR A 194 -6.78 -17.45 0.76
C THR A 194 -7.66 -18.70 0.78
N VAL A 195 -8.35 -18.97 -0.34
CA VAL A 195 -9.18 -20.16 -0.50
C VAL A 195 -8.87 -20.87 -1.82
N PHE A 196 -9.14 -22.16 -1.86
CA PHE A 196 -9.14 -22.94 -3.09
C PHE A 196 -10.46 -22.75 -3.82
N VAL A 197 -10.38 -22.59 -5.13
CA VAL A 197 -11.56 -22.44 -5.99
C VAL A 197 -11.41 -23.26 -7.27
N VAL A 198 -12.57 -23.66 -7.79
CA VAL A 198 -12.73 -24.37 -9.07
C VAL A 198 -13.84 -23.71 -9.88
N ASP A 199 -13.95 -24.05 -11.15
CA ASP A 199 -15.12 -23.68 -11.97
C ASP A 199 -16.42 -24.13 -11.27
N ALA A 200 -17.50 -23.37 -11.38
CA ALA A 200 -18.77 -23.66 -10.74
C ALA A 200 -19.35 -25.01 -11.18
N GLY A 201 -19.15 -25.39 -12.45
CA GLY A 201 -19.58 -26.64 -13.05
C GLY A 201 -18.62 -27.82 -12.86
N ASN A 202 -17.50 -27.64 -12.14
CA ASN A 202 -16.54 -28.74 -11.89
C ASN A 202 -17.11 -29.77 -10.94
N GLU A 203 -17.53 -30.91 -11.44
CA GLU A 203 -18.07 -32.05 -10.67
C GLU A 203 -16.97 -33.04 -10.21
N ASN A 204 -15.74 -32.91 -10.74
CA ASN A 204 -14.65 -33.85 -10.45
C ASN A 204 -14.06 -33.66 -9.05
N ILE A 205 -14.21 -32.47 -8.46
CA ILE A 205 -13.67 -32.14 -7.15
C ILE A 205 -14.82 -32.00 -6.16
N ARG A 206 -14.94 -32.96 -5.26
CA ARG A 206 -15.92 -32.90 -4.17
C ARG A 206 -15.46 -31.94 -3.08
N SER A 207 -16.42 -31.40 -2.32
CA SER A 207 -16.13 -30.55 -1.16
C SER A 207 -17.02 -31.01 0.01
N PRO A 208 -16.47 -31.32 1.19
CA PRO A 208 -15.06 -31.19 1.56
C PRO A 208 -14.15 -32.25 0.91
N ILE A 209 -12.86 -31.95 0.79
CA ILE A 209 -11.83 -32.83 0.23
C ILE A 209 -10.58 -32.82 1.11
N ASP A 210 -9.87 -33.91 1.19
CA ASP A 210 -8.55 -33.99 1.83
C ASP A 210 -7.51 -33.22 1.00
N LEU A 211 -6.58 -32.52 1.68
CA LEU A 211 -5.57 -31.70 1.01
C LEU A 211 -4.64 -32.55 0.13
N GLU A 212 -4.25 -33.73 0.58
CA GLU A 212 -3.40 -34.67 -0.16
C GLU A 212 -4.07 -35.09 -1.48
N SER A 213 -5.39 -35.34 -1.45
CA SER A 213 -6.18 -35.65 -2.64
C SER A 213 -6.35 -34.42 -3.54
N LEU A 214 -6.56 -33.22 -2.95
CA LEU A 214 -6.74 -31.98 -3.71
C LEU A 214 -5.52 -31.65 -4.56
N ILE A 215 -4.31 -31.81 -4.04
CA ILE A 215 -3.06 -31.49 -4.75
C ILE A 215 -2.74 -32.42 -5.92
N GLN A 216 -3.46 -33.53 -6.09
CA GLN A 216 -3.34 -34.41 -7.25
C GLN A 216 -4.08 -33.85 -8.49
N HIS A 217 -4.94 -32.87 -8.31
CA HIS A 217 -5.62 -32.20 -9.44
C HIS A 217 -4.69 -31.20 -10.13
N PRO A 218 -4.95 -30.85 -11.38
CA PRO A 218 -4.16 -29.86 -12.10
C PRO A 218 -4.38 -28.44 -11.54
N PHE A 219 -3.30 -27.69 -11.31
CA PHE A 219 -3.34 -26.35 -10.72
C PHE A 219 -2.94 -25.25 -11.67
N ILE A 220 -3.67 -24.13 -11.57
CA ILE A 220 -3.18 -22.82 -11.95
C ILE A 220 -2.63 -22.19 -10.67
N LEU A 221 -1.32 -21.95 -10.59
CA LEU A 221 -0.71 -21.42 -9.37
C LEU A 221 -0.26 -19.96 -9.53
N PRO A 222 -0.34 -19.17 -8.45
CA PRO A 222 0.34 -17.88 -8.40
C PRO A 222 1.85 -18.07 -8.59
N ALA A 223 2.49 -17.09 -9.25
CA ALA A 223 3.93 -17.15 -9.47
C ALA A 223 4.72 -17.16 -8.14
N TYR A 224 5.90 -17.76 -8.13
CA TYR A 224 6.77 -17.94 -6.95
C TYR A 224 7.05 -16.65 -6.18
N SER A 225 7.10 -15.51 -6.87
CA SER A 225 7.34 -14.20 -6.26
C SER A 225 6.17 -13.69 -5.42
N THR A 226 4.99 -14.34 -5.46
CA THR A 226 3.79 -13.86 -4.75
C THR A 226 3.71 -14.39 -3.33
N SER A 227 3.12 -13.61 -2.42
CA SER A 227 2.86 -14.02 -1.05
C SER A 227 1.85 -15.18 -0.97
N THR A 228 0.88 -15.22 -1.88
CA THR A 228 -0.11 -16.31 -1.98
C THR A 228 0.57 -17.65 -2.27
N ARG A 229 1.55 -17.68 -3.22
CA ARG A 229 2.32 -18.90 -3.50
C ARG A 229 3.12 -19.34 -2.29
N ARG A 230 3.83 -18.43 -1.63
CA ARG A 230 4.60 -18.74 -0.41
C ARG A 230 3.72 -19.29 0.72
N SER A 231 2.51 -18.76 0.88
CA SER A 231 1.54 -19.26 1.87
C SER A 231 1.07 -20.67 1.54
N PHE A 232 0.85 -20.98 0.26
CA PHE A 232 0.48 -22.33 -0.18
C PHE A 232 1.61 -23.32 0.06
N GLU A 233 2.83 -23.01 -0.33
CA GLU A 233 3.97 -23.90 -0.10
C GLU A 233 4.25 -24.12 1.39
N ARG A 234 4.06 -23.09 2.22
CA ARG A 234 4.16 -23.23 3.67
C ARG A 234 3.08 -24.16 4.22
N LEU A 235 1.84 -24.05 3.73
CA LEU A 235 0.76 -24.96 4.13
C LEU A 235 1.13 -26.42 3.79
N LEU A 236 1.62 -26.67 2.59
CA LEU A 236 2.03 -28.02 2.16
C LEU A 236 3.24 -28.53 2.96
N LEU A 237 4.24 -27.69 3.20
CA LEU A 237 5.41 -28.03 4.00
C LEU A 237 5.02 -28.43 5.43
N ASN A 238 4.09 -27.73 6.05
CA ASN A 238 3.58 -28.05 7.39
C ASN A 238 2.87 -29.40 7.44
N GLU A 239 2.23 -29.79 6.34
CA GLU A 239 1.57 -31.11 6.21
C GLU A 239 2.51 -32.17 5.60
N ARG A 240 3.78 -31.86 5.33
CA ARG A 240 4.79 -32.75 4.70
C ARG A 240 4.38 -33.24 3.32
N LEU A 241 3.66 -32.40 2.57
CA LEU A 241 3.23 -32.65 1.20
C LEU A 241 4.12 -31.91 0.21
N GLU A 242 4.37 -32.54 -0.95
CA GLU A 242 5.09 -31.90 -2.04
C GLU A 242 4.16 -30.97 -2.85
N PRO A 243 4.63 -29.76 -3.24
CA PRO A 243 3.84 -28.88 -4.08
C PRO A 243 3.52 -29.52 -5.44
N PRO A 244 2.28 -29.38 -5.94
CA PRO A 244 1.94 -29.84 -7.28
C PRO A 244 2.72 -29.04 -8.34
N VAL A 245 3.08 -29.72 -9.42
CA VAL A 245 3.62 -29.02 -10.61
C VAL A 245 2.48 -28.25 -11.28
N PRO A 246 2.54 -26.91 -11.39
CA PRO A 246 1.48 -26.17 -11.98
C PRO A 246 1.38 -26.39 -13.50
N VAL A 247 0.16 -26.45 -14.03
CA VAL A 247 -0.07 -26.42 -15.48
C VAL A 247 0.26 -25.03 -16.01
N ILE A 248 -0.06 -24.00 -15.24
CA ILE A 248 0.20 -22.59 -15.56
C ILE A 248 0.58 -21.86 -14.28
N GLU A 249 1.57 -20.97 -14.38
CA GLU A 249 1.89 -19.95 -13.39
C GLU A 249 1.50 -18.56 -13.89
N THR A 250 0.78 -17.78 -13.05
CA THR A 250 0.42 -16.41 -13.38
C THR A 250 0.41 -15.53 -12.13
N LYS A 251 0.69 -14.22 -12.29
CA LYS A 251 0.55 -13.24 -11.22
C LYS A 251 -0.85 -12.60 -11.18
N SER A 252 -1.65 -12.81 -12.22
CA SER A 252 -2.95 -12.17 -12.39
C SER A 252 -4.09 -13.05 -11.89
N PHE A 253 -4.88 -12.55 -10.95
CA PHE A 253 -6.13 -13.21 -10.51
C PHE A 253 -7.14 -13.29 -11.65
N GLU A 254 -7.27 -12.25 -12.47
CA GLU A 254 -8.17 -12.22 -13.63
C GLU A 254 -7.81 -13.32 -14.64
N SER A 255 -6.51 -13.49 -14.92
CA SER A 255 -6.05 -14.59 -15.78
C SER A 255 -6.36 -15.95 -15.17
N SER A 256 -6.15 -16.13 -13.86
CA SER A 256 -6.48 -17.38 -13.17
C SER A 256 -7.96 -17.72 -13.28
N LEU A 257 -8.84 -16.74 -13.06
CA LEU A 257 -10.29 -16.90 -13.14
C LEU A 257 -10.75 -17.19 -14.58
N ALA A 258 -10.18 -16.50 -15.57
CA ALA A 258 -10.49 -16.73 -16.98
C ALA A 258 -10.09 -18.14 -17.44
N LEU A 259 -8.94 -18.64 -16.99
CA LEU A 259 -8.45 -19.98 -17.30
C LEU A 259 -9.20 -21.08 -16.53
N LEU A 260 -9.83 -20.72 -15.42
CA LEU A 260 -10.60 -21.66 -14.60
C LEU A 260 -11.94 -22.02 -15.27
N ALA A 261 -12.53 -21.09 -16.02
CA ALA A 261 -13.83 -21.26 -16.66
C ALA A 261 -13.88 -22.49 -17.56
N GLY A 262 -14.80 -23.44 -17.25
CA GLY A 262 -14.97 -24.69 -18.00
C GLY A 262 -13.79 -25.68 -17.91
N SER A 263 -12.84 -25.45 -17.01
CA SER A 263 -11.63 -26.28 -16.89
C SER A 263 -11.67 -27.22 -15.67
N PRO A 264 -10.83 -28.27 -15.63
CA PRO A 264 -10.69 -29.13 -14.46
C PRO A 264 -9.75 -28.55 -13.39
N PHE A 265 -9.26 -27.32 -13.56
CA PHE A 265 -8.20 -26.75 -12.75
C PHE A 265 -8.67 -26.32 -11.38
N VAL A 266 -7.72 -26.29 -10.43
CA VAL A 266 -7.82 -25.64 -9.12
C VAL A 266 -6.96 -24.39 -9.11
N THR A 267 -7.42 -23.33 -8.48
CA THR A 267 -6.57 -22.15 -8.21
C THR A 267 -6.77 -21.60 -6.80
N LEU A 268 -5.98 -20.60 -6.47
CA LEU A 268 -5.89 -19.96 -5.16
C LEU A 268 -6.17 -18.47 -5.32
N ILE A 269 -7.20 -17.98 -4.63
CA ILE A 269 -7.55 -16.56 -4.64
C ILE A 269 -7.93 -16.07 -3.23
N PRO A 270 -7.89 -14.76 -2.97
CA PRO A 270 -8.43 -14.20 -1.73
C PRO A 270 -9.91 -14.51 -1.56
N GLU A 271 -10.34 -14.83 -0.35
CA GLU A 271 -11.73 -15.19 -0.05
C GLU A 271 -12.75 -14.13 -0.49
N PRO A 272 -12.53 -12.80 -0.29
CA PRO A 272 -13.50 -11.79 -0.76
C PRO A 272 -13.68 -11.79 -2.29
N VAL A 273 -12.62 -12.08 -3.05
CA VAL A 273 -12.72 -12.25 -4.52
C VAL A 273 -13.54 -13.51 -4.83
N ALA A 274 -13.25 -14.61 -4.12
CA ALA A 274 -13.98 -15.86 -4.31
C ALA A 274 -15.48 -15.69 -4.03
N LEU A 275 -15.85 -15.04 -2.93
CA LEU A 275 -17.26 -14.78 -2.58
C LEU A 275 -18.00 -14.02 -3.67
N ARG A 276 -17.37 -13.00 -4.26
CA ARG A 276 -17.96 -12.21 -5.34
C ARG A 276 -18.22 -13.06 -6.60
N HIS A 277 -17.23 -13.84 -7.03
CA HIS A 277 -17.36 -14.68 -8.23
C HIS A 277 -18.26 -15.92 -8.01
N GLU A 278 -18.31 -16.42 -6.78
CA GLU A 278 -19.25 -17.49 -6.39
C GLU A 278 -20.69 -16.99 -6.43
N ALA A 279 -20.96 -15.77 -5.95
CA ALA A 279 -22.27 -15.13 -6.05
C ALA A 279 -22.74 -14.89 -7.51
N LEU A 280 -21.78 -14.76 -8.43
CA LEU A 280 -22.04 -14.67 -9.87
C LEU A 280 -22.19 -16.04 -10.56
N GLY A 281 -22.04 -17.15 -9.81
CA GLY A 281 -22.14 -18.50 -10.34
C GLY A 281 -20.96 -18.90 -11.25
N GLN A 282 -19.83 -18.21 -11.17
CA GLN A 282 -18.68 -18.47 -12.04
C GLN A 282 -17.72 -19.51 -11.46
N ILE A 283 -17.60 -19.53 -10.15
CA ILE A 283 -16.71 -20.45 -9.42
C ILE A 283 -17.41 -21.05 -8.22
N ARG A 284 -16.77 -22.05 -7.65
CA ARG A 284 -17.14 -22.67 -6.38
C ARG A 284 -15.92 -22.79 -5.48
N ARG A 285 -16.05 -22.39 -4.22
CA ARG A 285 -14.99 -22.62 -3.20
C ARG A 285 -14.91 -24.10 -2.85
N VAL A 286 -13.69 -24.59 -2.63
CA VAL A 286 -13.40 -25.95 -2.20
C VAL A 286 -12.92 -25.93 -0.76
N GLN A 287 -13.62 -26.63 0.10
CA GLN A 287 -13.24 -26.81 1.49
C GLN A 287 -12.23 -27.96 1.60
N ALA A 288 -10.94 -27.63 1.68
CA ALA A 288 -9.89 -28.59 1.96
C ALA A 288 -9.83 -28.92 3.47
N SER A 289 -9.28 -30.10 3.82
CA SER A 289 -9.08 -30.56 5.22
C SER A 289 -8.16 -29.63 6.02
N ARG A 290 -7.38 -28.80 5.33
CA ARG A 290 -6.54 -27.77 5.90
C ARG A 290 -6.86 -26.40 5.31
N ARG A 291 -6.68 -25.35 6.11
CA ARG A 291 -6.95 -23.97 5.72
C ARG A 291 -5.67 -23.16 5.71
N PHE A 292 -5.65 -22.13 4.87
CA PHE A 292 -4.58 -21.14 4.93
C PHE A 292 -4.63 -20.35 6.24
N GLU A 293 -3.48 -19.94 6.71
CA GLU A 293 -3.37 -18.95 7.77
C GLU A 293 -3.94 -17.60 7.29
N GLN A 294 -4.49 -16.85 8.22
CA GLN A 294 -4.89 -15.46 7.94
C GLN A 294 -3.65 -14.60 7.71
N VAL A 295 -3.75 -13.66 6.80
CA VAL A 295 -2.70 -12.70 6.53
C VAL A 295 -3.17 -11.30 6.88
N GLY A 296 -2.38 -10.59 7.68
CA GLY A 296 -2.65 -9.20 8.03
C GLY A 296 -2.41 -8.28 6.85
N ILE A 297 -3.42 -7.49 6.51
CA ILE A 297 -3.32 -6.40 5.54
C ILE A 297 -3.11 -5.10 6.32
N CYS A 298 -2.07 -4.37 5.97
CA CYS A 298 -1.63 -3.18 6.69
C CYS A 298 -1.45 -1.99 5.75
N LEU A 299 -1.63 -0.80 6.31
CA LEU A 299 -1.20 0.46 5.72
C LEU A 299 0.24 0.73 6.16
N PHE A 300 1.14 0.96 5.22
CA PHE A 300 2.53 1.32 5.45
C PHE A 300 2.81 2.70 4.89
N TYR A 301 3.51 3.53 5.64
CA TYR A 301 3.96 4.85 5.23
C TYR A 301 5.20 5.28 6.01
N ARG A 302 5.93 6.27 5.51
CA ARG A 302 7.04 6.84 6.26
C ARG A 302 6.51 7.78 7.34
N PHE A 303 7.04 7.66 8.55
CA PHE A 303 6.67 8.55 9.63
C PHE A 303 7.03 10.00 9.29
N ASP A 304 6.03 10.87 9.35
CA ASP A 304 6.17 12.31 9.27
C ASP A 304 4.96 12.95 9.95
N GLN A 305 5.20 13.81 10.93
CA GLN A 305 4.13 14.38 11.77
C GLN A 305 3.01 15.07 10.97
N THR A 306 3.36 15.77 9.90
CA THR A 306 2.38 16.49 9.07
C THR A 306 1.54 15.55 8.21
N PHE A 307 2.11 14.43 7.82
CA PHE A 307 1.47 13.43 6.95
C PHE A 307 0.71 12.37 7.76
N ASP A 308 1.05 12.19 9.03
CA ASP A 308 0.43 11.20 9.91
C ASP A 308 -1.07 11.42 10.06
N LEU A 309 -1.52 12.69 10.15
CA LEU A 309 -2.95 13.01 10.21
C LEU A 309 -3.72 12.58 8.95
N LEU A 310 -3.14 12.76 7.76
CA LEU A 310 -3.74 12.30 6.51
C LEU A 310 -3.78 10.78 6.44
N MET A 311 -2.75 10.11 6.92
CA MET A 311 -2.70 8.65 6.98
C MET A 311 -3.68 8.08 8.00
N GLN A 312 -3.87 8.73 9.14
CA GLN A 312 -4.92 8.38 10.10
C GLN A 312 -6.32 8.52 9.50
N GLN A 313 -6.57 9.56 8.71
CA GLN A 313 -7.85 9.71 7.99
C GLN A 313 -8.05 8.60 6.96
N LEU A 314 -7.03 8.25 6.20
CA LEU A 314 -7.08 7.13 5.26
C LEU A 314 -7.32 5.80 5.99
N GLU A 315 -6.59 5.55 7.08
CA GLU A 315 -6.79 4.37 7.93
C GLU A 315 -8.23 4.27 8.44
N GLN A 316 -8.75 5.36 8.96
CA GLN A 316 -10.11 5.41 9.50
C GLN A 316 -11.16 5.12 8.41
N LEU A 317 -11.04 5.76 7.24
CA LEU A 317 -11.93 5.50 6.10
C LEU A 317 -11.93 4.03 5.68
N VAL A 318 -10.74 3.40 5.66
CA VAL A 318 -10.61 1.97 5.32
C VAL A 318 -11.27 1.10 6.40
N ARG A 319 -11.02 1.38 7.68
CA ARG A 319 -11.61 0.63 8.81
C ARG A 319 -13.14 0.72 8.83
N ASP A 320 -13.69 1.92 8.64
CA ASP A 320 -15.14 2.14 8.60
C ASP A 320 -15.77 1.36 7.45
N HIS A 321 -15.10 1.36 6.28
CA HIS A 321 -15.56 0.59 5.13
C HIS A 321 -15.58 -0.92 5.41
N ILE A 322 -14.54 -1.45 6.03
CA ILE A 322 -14.45 -2.88 6.38
C ILE A 322 -15.53 -3.24 7.41
N GLY A 323 -15.72 -2.41 8.43
CA GLY A 323 -16.77 -2.60 9.45
C GLY A 323 -18.16 -2.75 8.83
N GLU A 324 -18.55 -1.82 7.95
CA GLU A 324 -19.85 -1.87 7.25
C GLU A 324 -19.99 -3.07 6.30
N SER A 325 -18.90 -3.46 5.65
CA SER A 325 -18.90 -4.62 4.76
C SER A 325 -19.11 -5.91 5.55
N MET A 326 -18.51 -6.02 6.74
CA MET A 326 -18.70 -7.16 7.64
C MET A 326 -20.13 -7.21 8.21
N GLU A 327 -20.73 -6.07 8.55
CA GLU A 327 -22.11 -6.01 9.02
C GLU A 327 -23.12 -6.41 7.93
N LYS A 328 -22.90 -6.01 6.67
CA LYS A 328 -23.72 -6.42 5.53
C LYS A 328 -23.67 -7.93 5.30
N VAL A 329 -22.51 -8.55 5.45
CA VAL A 329 -22.33 -10.00 5.31
C VAL A 329 -23.01 -10.74 6.49
N ALA A 330 -22.91 -10.21 7.71
CA ALA A 330 -23.56 -10.78 8.88
C ALA A 330 -25.10 -10.67 8.82
N GLY A 331 -25.62 -9.59 8.23
CA GLY A 331 -27.08 -9.37 8.04
C GLY A 331 -27.69 -10.22 6.92
N ALA A 332 -26.90 -10.76 6.00
CA ALA A 332 -27.36 -11.56 4.86
C ALA A 332 -27.50 -13.07 5.17
N GLY A 333 -27.41 -13.50 6.45
CA GLY A 333 -27.76 -14.85 6.91
C GLY A 333 -26.71 -15.90 6.61
N MET A 334 -25.71 -16.04 7.50
CA MET A 334 -24.91 -17.28 7.60
C MET A 334 -25.25 -18.02 8.88
N PRO A 335 -25.18 -19.37 8.88
CA PRO A 335 -25.50 -20.16 10.06
C PRO A 335 -24.46 -19.98 11.17
N ASP A 336 -25.00 -19.96 12.38
CA ASP A 336 -24.43 -19.71 13.69
C ASP A 336 -23.08 -20.38 14.01
N GLY A 337 -22.24 -19.66 14.71
CA GLY A 337 -21.30 -20.21 15.69
C GLY A 337 -19.94 -19.53 15.82
N THR A 338 -19.38 -18.92 14.78
CA THR A 338 -17.98 -18.46 14.79
C THR A 338 -17.82 -16.93 14.87
N HIS A 339 -18.88 -16.16 14.69
CA HIS A 339 -18.84 -14.70 14.56
C HIS A 339 -18.89 -13.93 15.89
N GLN A 340 -19.56 -14.45 16.92
CA GLN A 340 -19.66 -13.72 18.20
C GLN A 340 -18.30 -13.60 18.93
N GLN A 341 -17.39 -14.53 18.71
CA GLN A 341 -16.03 -14.42 19.26
C GLN A 341 -15.17 -13.40 18.53
N LYS A 342 -15.34 -13.24 17.20
CA LYS A 342 -14.58 -12.24 16.40
C LYS A 342 -15.00 -10.79 16.69
N ILE A 343 -16.30 -10.53 16.85
CA ILE A 343 -16.82 -9.19 17.21
C ILE A 343 -16.38 -8.77 18.62
N LYS A 344 -16.24 -9.71 19.56
CA LYS A 344 -15.71 -9.43 20.91
C LYS A 344 -14.21 -9.12 20.93
N LEU A 345 -13.42 -9.67 20.00
CA LEU A 345 -11.99 -9.37 19.91
C LEU A 345 -11.74 -7.96 19.33
N LEU A 346 -12.52 -7.53 18.33
CA LEU A 346 -12.39 -6.21 17.71
C LEU A 346 -12.82 -5.08 18.65
N LYS A 347 -13.80 -5.31 19.53
CA LYS A 347 -14.23 -4.33 20.56
C LYS A 347 -13.25 -4.21 21.74
N LYS A 348 -12.22 -5.02 21.83
CA LYS A 348 -11.18 -4.95 22.88
C LYS A 348 -9.91 -4.23 22.45
N VAL A 349 -9.82 -3.77 21.20
CA VAL A 349 -8.66 -3.07 20.63
C VAL A 349 -9.01 -1.61 20.26
N SER A 350 -10.20 -1.16 20.60
CA SER A 350 -10.61 0.26 20.54
C SER A 350 -10.25 0.98 21.81
#